data_f37f324c0cf3b37ab0be67d094b75823
#
_entry.id   f37f324c0cf3b37ab0be67d094b75823
#
_cell.length_a   1.000
_cell.length_b   1.000
_cell.length_c   1.000
_cell.angle_alpha   90.00
_cell.angle_beta   90.00
_cell.angle_gamma   90.00
#
_symmetry.space_group_name_H-M   'P 1'
#
loop_
_entity.id
_entity.type
_entity.pdbx_description
1 polymer ?
#
loop_
_entity_poly.entity_id
_entity_poly.type
_entity_poly.pdbx_seq_one_letter_code
_entity_poly.pdbx_strand_id
1 'polypeptide(L)'
;RTLGRCGVKVELLGFTTKAWKGGQAREAWLAAGKPAGPGRLNDLRHIVYKPADAPWRRARRNLGLMMREGLLKENIDGEALDWAHQRLLARSENRRILMMISDGAPVDDSTLSVNPGNYLERHLRYVIEEIEERSPVELIAIGIGHDVTRFYKRAVTIVDVEELAGAMTDQLAALFEEQPTQKAIRAGNKPRPRRVSTLGLS
;
A
#
# COMPACT_ATOMS: atom_id res chain seq x y z
N ARG A 1 -4.52 -5.61 18.60
CA ARG A 1 -4.78 -6.86 19.37
C ARG A 1 -6.24 -7.29 19.27
N THR A 2 -7.20 -6.36 19.28
CA THR A 2 -8.64 -6.65 19.20
C THR A 2 -8.99 -7.42 17.94
N LEU A 3 -8.60 -6.96 16.76
CA LEU A 3 -8.83 -7.64 15.49
C LEU A 3 -8.30 -9.08 15.47
N GLY A 4 -7.13 -9.33 16.03
CA GLY A 4 -6.57 -10.68 16.11
C GLY A 4 -7.36 -11.63 17.00
N ARG A 5 -8.08 -11.13 18.01
CA ARG A 5 -8.99 -11.94 18.84
C ARG A 5 -10.26 -12.35 18.07
N CYS A 6 -10.66 -11.53 17.08
CA CYS A 6 -11.78 -11.82 16.19
C CYS A 6 -11.40 -12.70 14.99
N GLY A 7 -10.21 -13.31 14.99
CA GLY A 7 -9.75 -14.16 13.88
C GLY A 7 -9.26 -13.39 12.66
N VAL A 8 -9.21 -12.06 12.71
CA VAL A 8 -8.72 -11.22 11.62
C VAL A 8 -7.19 -11.26 11.57
N LYS A 9 -6.64 -11.63 10.44
CA LYS A 9 -5.20 -11.56 10.20
C LYS A 9 -4.80 -10.13 9.85
N VAL A 10 -3.83 -9.61 10.58
CA VAL A 10 -3.35 -8.24 10.42
C VAL A 10 -1.87 -8.25 10.05
N GLU A 11 -1.53 -7.62 8.95
CA GLU A 11 -0.16 -7.32 8.56
C GLU A 11 0.13 -5.83 8.82
N LEU A 12 1.33 -5.52 9.32
CA LEU A 12 1.80 -4.15 9.48
C LEU A 12 3.03 -3.92 8.61
N LEU A 13 2.87 -2.99 7.71
CA LEU A 13 3.86 -2.63 6.71
C LEU A 13 4.31 -1.18 6.94
N GLY A 14 5.52 -0.89 6.53
CA GLY A 14 6.03 0.47 6.44
C GLY A 14 6.84 0.65 5.18
N PHE A 15 6.98 1.89 4.77
CA PHE A 15 7.73 2.25 3.58
C PHE A 15 8.48 3.56 3.79
N THR A 16 9.60 3.68 3.12
CA THR A 16 10.44 4.88 3.04
C THR A 16 11.47 4.68 1.94
N THR A 17 12.34 5.64 1.72
CA THR A 17 13.54 5.46 0.90
C THR A 17 14.75 5.03 1.73
N LYS A 18 15.79 4.48 1.09
CA LYS A 18 17.04 4.10 1.75
C LYS A 18 17.94 5.31 2.03
N ALA A 19 17.86 6.32 1.19
CA ALA A 19 18.67 7.51 1.27
C ALA A 19 17.82 8.77 1.27
N TRP A 20 18.37 9.86 1.80
CA TRP A 20 17.92 11.20 1.51
C TRP A 20 18.52 11.62 0.15
N LYS A 21 17.70 12.20 -0.74
CA LYS A 21 18.16 12.78 -2.03
C LYS A 21 18.94 11.81 -2.91
N GLY A 22 18.45 10.59 -3.07
CA GLY A 22 19.01 9.66 -4.03
C GLY A 22 19.34 8.27 -3.45
N GLY A 23 20.45 7.69 -3.90
CA GLY A 23 20.89 6.34 -3.57
C GLY A 23 21.54 5.70 -4.78
N GLN A 24 21.67 4.38 -4.80
CA GLN A 24 22.31 3.64 -5.88
C GLN A 24 21.63 3.90 -7.24
N ALA A 25 20.30 4.02 -7.27
CA ALA A 25 19.58 4.34 -8.50
C ALA A 25 20.03 5.67 -9.10
N ARG A 26 20.24 6.70 -8.26
CA ARG A 26 20.76 7.99 -8.70
C ARG A 26 22.21 7.91 -9.16
N GLU A 27 23.05 7.20 -8.43
CA GLU A 27 24.46 7.01 -8.79
C GLU A 27 24.59 6.32 -10.15
N ALA A 28 23.84 5.25 -10.39
CA ALA A 28 23.80 4.55 -11.66
C ALA A 28 23.34 5.47 -12.82
N TRP A 29 22.33 6.30 -12.60
CA TRP A 29 21.87 7.27 -13.58
C TRP A 29 22.94 8.34 -13.91
N LEU A 30 23.66 8.82 -12.89
CA LEU A 30 24.78 9.75 -13.09
C LEU A 30 25.90 9.13 -13.91
N ALA A 31 26.27 7.89 -13.58
CA ALA A 31 27.30 7.13 -14.29
C ALA A 31 26.93 6.82 -15.75
N ALA A 32 25.63 6.64 -16.01
CA ALA A 32 25.10 6.44 -17.37
C ALA A 32 24.99 7.73 -18.20
N GLY A 33 25.50 8.88 -17.71
CA GLY A 33 25.46 10.15 -18.43
C GLY A 33 24.13 10.89 -18.38
N LYS A 34 23.32 10.63 -17.36
CA LYS A 34 22.04 11.32 -17.09
C LYS A 34 21.03 11.22 -18.24
N PRO A 35 20.65 10.02 -18.70
CA PRO A 35 19.65 9.89 -19.75
C PRO A 35 18.33 10.56 -19.36
N ALA A 36 17.59 11.08 -20.34
CA ALA A 36 16.32 11.77 -20.10
C ALA A 36 15.24 10.79 -19.61
N GLY A 37 14.33 11.28 -18.75
CA GLY A 37 13.21 10.51 -18.24
C GLY A 37 13.61 9.29 -17.39
N PRO A 38 14.48 9.45 -16.39
CA PRO A 38 15.06 8.32 -15.66
C PRO A 38 14.05 7.57 -14.78
N GLY A 39 12.88 8.13 -14.54
CA GLY A 39 11.96 7.60 -13.56
C GLY A 39 12.42 7.83 -12.12
N ARG A 40 12.18 6.89 -11.23
CA ARG A 40 12.57 6.97 -9.82
C ARG A 40 14.09 6.91 -9.66
N LEU A 41 14.64 7.85 -8.89
CA LEU A 41 16.08 7.98 -8.62
C LEU A 41 16.44 7.72 -7.15
N ASN A 42 15.62 7.04 -6.39
CA ASN A 42 15.94 6.62 -5.03
C ASN A 42 15.67 5.13 -4.83
N ASP A 43 16.34 4.52 -3.85
CA ASP A 43 16.14 3.12 -3.52
C ASP A 43 15.03 2.97 -2.50
N LEU A 44 14.08 2.08 -2.76
CA LEU A 44 12.98 1.81 -1.84
C LEU A 44 13.41 0.99 -0.64
N ARG A 45 12.75 1.25 0.48
CA ARG A 45 12.80 0.43 1.68
C ARG A 45 11.38 0.10 2.12
N HIS A 46 10.96 -1.11 1.80
CA HIS A 46 9.70 -1.67 2.27
C HIS A 46 9.96 -2.56 3.49
N ILE A 47 9.18 -2.38 4.55
CA ILE A 47 9.42 -2.99 5.86
C ILE A 47 8.19 -3.79 6.25
N VAL A 48 8.38 -5.06 6.62
CA VAL A 48 7.34 -5.89 7.23
C VAL A 48 7.56 -5.88 8.74
N TYR A 49 6.87 -5.01 9.45
CA TYR A 49 6.92 -4.96 10.91
C TYR A 49 6.24 -6.17 11.54
N LYS A 50 5.12 -6.60 10.97
CA LYS A 50 4.39 -7.78 11.40
C LYS A 50 3.79 -8.50 10.19
N PRO A 51 4.24 -9.72 9.86
CA PRO A 51 3.55 -10.56 8.89
C PRO A 51 2.15 -10.94 9.35
N ALA A 52 1.23 -11.19 8.40
CA ALA A 52 -0.17 -11.52 8.68
C ALA A 52 -0.33 -12.69 9.65
N ASP A 53 0.46 -13.75 9.45
CA ASP A 53 0.36 -15.00 10.23
C ASP A 53 1.18 -14.99 11.53
N ALA A 54 2.03 -13.99 11.75
CA ALA A 54 2.82 -13.88 12.97
C ALA A 54 1.97 -13.38 14.14
N PRO A 55 2.03 -14.02 15.31
CA PRO A 55 1.35 -13.53 16.50
C PRO A 55 1.99 -12.22 16.99
N TRP A 56 1.19 -11.34 17.60
CA TRP A 56 1.61 -10.03 18.10
C TRP A 56 2.83 -10.09 19.03
N ARG A 57 2.95 -11.13 19.83
CA ARG A 57 4.09 -11.32 20.75
C ARG A 57 5.42 -11.39 20.01
N ARG A 58 5.46 -12.07 18.86
CA ARG A 58 6.68 -12.20 18.04
C ARG A 58 7.03 -10.91 17.31
N ALA A 59 6.03 -10.12 16.95
CA ALA A 59 6.23 -8.85 16.24
C ALA A 59 6.72 -7.70 17.14
N ARG A 60 6.69 -7.84 18.47
CA ARG A 60 6.97 -6.74 19.41
C ARG A 60 8.30 -6.03 19.15
N ARG A 61 9.37 -6.79 18.87
CA ARG A 61 10.69 -6.21 18.58
C ARG A 61 10.68 -5.41 17.28
N ASN A 62 10.05 -5.96 16.24
CA ASN A 62 9.97 -5.30 14.93
C ASN A 62 9.11 -4.03 15.01
N LEU A 63 8.03 -4.05 15.79
CA LEU A 63 7.22 -2.86 16.03
C LEU A 63 8.02 -1.75 16.73
N GLY A 64 8.96 -2.12 17.61
CA GLY A 64 9.87 -1.16 18.22
C GLY A 64 10.76 -0.41 17.22
N LEU A 65 10.99 -0.98 16.02
CA LEU A 65 11.72 -0.28 14.95
C LEU A 65 10.97 0.94 14.42
N MET A 66 9.64 1.00 14.54
CA MET A 66 8.86 2.19 14.15
C MET A 66 9.25 3.43 14.95
N MET A 67 9.78 3.24 16.16
CA MET A 67 10.25 4.32 17.04
C MET A 67 11.71 4.74 16.79
N ARG A 68 12.38 4.07 15.83
CA ARG A 68 13.80 4.32 15.57
C ARG A 68 13.98 5.61 14.79
N GLU A 69 14.64 6.58 15.38
CA GLU A 69 15.03 7.81 14.70
C GLU A 69 15.88 7.54 13.46
N GLY A 70 15.70 8.36 12.42
CA GLY A 70 16.43 8.27 11.15
C GLY A 70 16.09 7.06 10.28
N LEU A 71 15.11 6.24 10.66
CA LEU A 71 14.64 5.13 9.82
C LEU A 71 13.86 5.65 8.62
N LEU A 72 12.93 6.57 8.85
CA LEU A 72 12.10 7.19 7.82
C LEU A 72 12.85 8.33 7.15
N LYS A 73 12.68 8.44 5.83
CA LYS A 73 13.31 9.46 4.99
C LYS A 73 12.27 10.04 4.05
N GLU A 74 12.44 9.85 2.75
CA GLU A 74 11.47 10.29 1.75
C GLU A 74 10.44 9.18 1.47
N ASN A 75 9.33 9.53 0.84
CA ASN A 75 8.20 8.62 0.65
C ASN A 75 7.77 8.53 -0.82
N ILE A 76 7.68 7.30 -1.32
CA ILE A 76 7.22 6.96 -2.68
C ILE A 76 5.99 6.07 -2.55
N ASP A 77 4.86 6.73 -2.27
CA ASP A 77 3.60 6.09 -1.84
C ASP A 77 3.02 5.15 -2.89
N GLY A 78 3.11 5.49 -4.17
CA GLY A 78 2.54 4.66 -5.24
C GLY A 78 3.15 3.27 -5.31
N GLU A 79 4.49 3.17 -5.28
CA GLU A 79 5.17 1.87 -5.29
C GLU A 79 4.96 1.10 -3.97
N ALA A 80 4.87 1.80 -2.86
CA ALA A 80 4.58 1.21 -1.56
C ALA A 80 3.16 0.63 -1.50
N LEU A 81 2.18 1.36 -2.03
CA LEU A 81 0.79 0.93 -2.12
C LEU A 81 0.64 -0.30 -3.02
N ASP A 82 1.28 -0.29 -4.20
CA ASP A 82 1.28 -1.46 -5.10
C ASP A 82 1.92 -2.68 -4.44
N TRP A 83 3.08 -2.51 -3.79
CA TRP A 83 3.72 -3.60 -3.05
C TRP A 83 2.81 -4.20 -1.97
N ALA A 84 2.14 -3.37 -1.18
CA ALA A 84 1.21 -3.83 -0.16
C ALA A 84 -0.02 -4.52 -0.77
N HIS A 85 -0.52 -4.00 -1.89
CA HIS A 85 -1.61 -4.59 -2.66
C HIS A 85 -1.26 -5.99 -3.17
N GLN A 86 -0.09 -6.17 -3.79
CA GLN A 86 0.38 -7.47 -4.27
C GLN A 86 0.50 -8.50 -3.14
N ARG A 87 0.93 -8.08 -1.96
CA ARG A 87 0.97 -8.94 -0.77
C ARG A 87 -0.43 -9.41 -0.36
N LEU A 88 -1.43 -8.53 -0.42
CA LEU A 88 -2.82 -8.90 -0.14
C LEU A 88 -3.42 -9.79 -1.22
N LEU A 89 -3.10 -9.58 -2.49
CA LEU A 89 -3.56 -10.44 -3.59
C LEU A 89 -3.06 -11.88 -3.44
N ALA A 90 -1.86 -12.07 -2.89
CA ALA A 90 -1.30 -13.37 -2.61
C ALA A 90 -1.98 -14.11 -1.43
N ARG A 91 -2.89 -13.46 -0.69
CA ARG A 91 -3.60 -14.04 0.44
C ARG A 91 -4.84 -14.80 -0.01
N SER A 92 -5.20 -15.84 0.75
CA SER A 92 -6.37 -16.70 0.49
C SER A 92 -7.65 -16.24 1.19
N GLU A 93 -7.57 -15.23 2.04
CA GLU A 93 -8.73 -14.69 2.76
C GLU A 93 -9.74 -14.09 1.77
N ASN A 94 -11.03 -14.34 1.99
CA ASN A 94 -12.10 -13.86 1.10
C ASN A 94 -12.22 -12.34 1.11
N ARG A 95 -12.13 -11.72 2.28
CA ARG A 95 -12.16 -10.27 2.43
C ARG A 95 -10.76 -9.74 2.71
N ARG A 96 -10.33 -8.76 1.95
CA ARG A 96 -8.98 -8.18 2.02
C ARG A 96 -9.09 -6.66 2.02
N ILE A 97 -8.61 -6.06 3.09
CA ILE A 97 -8.68 -4.62 3.33
C ILE A 97 -7.25 -4.08 3.40
N LEU A 98 -6.95 -3.08 2.58
CA LEU A 98 -5.70 -2.32 2.61
C LEU A 98 -5.99 -0.94 3.19
N MET A 99 -5.33 -0.62 4.29
CA MET A 99 -5.42 0.69 4.92
C MET A 99 -4.11 1.43 4.73
N MET A 100 -4.15 2.55 4.00
CA MET A 100 -3.04 3.47 3.82
C MET A 100 -3.11 4.57 4.88
N ILE A 101 -2.00 4.81 5.58
CA ILE A 101 -1.87 5.91 6.54
C ILE A 101 -0.75 6.80 6.02
N SER A 102 -1.05 8.07 5.78
CA SER A 102 -0.12 9.04 5.19
C SER A 102 -0.23 10.39 5.89
N ASP A 103 0.90 11.04 6.09
CA ASP A 103 1.04 12.37 6.67
C ASP A 103 1.42 13.45 5.62
N GLY A 104 1.40 13.11 4.34
CA GLY A 104 1.76 14.03 3.29
C GLY A 104 1.57 13.50 1.87
N ALA A 105 1.96 14.32 0.91
CA ALA A 105 2.06 13.92 -0.47
C ALA A 105 3.33 13.10 -0.72
N PRO A 106 3.36 12.24 -1.77
CA PRO A 106 4.58 11.51 -2.11
C PRO A 106 5.70 12.48 -2.51
N VAL A 107 6.84 12.35 -1.85
CA VAL A 107 8.00 13.23 -2.04
C VAL A 107 9.29 12.43 -2.11
N ASP A 108 10.05 12.64 -3.16
CA ASP A 108 11.45 12.24 -3.29
C ASP A 108 12.19 13.27 -4.13
N ASP A 109 13.04 14.06 -3.49
CA ASP A 109 13.73 15.19 -4.11
C ASP A 109 14.52 14.78 -5.36
N SER A 110 15.20 13.64 -5.31
CA SER A 110 16.00 13.14 -6.42
C SER A 110 15.16 12.82 -7.64
N THR A 111 14.03 12.18 -7.45
CA THR A 111 13.09 11.83 -8.52
C THR A 111 12.42 13.09 -9.08
N LEU A 112 11.93 13.98 -8.21
CA LEU A 112 11.22 15.19 -8.62
C LEU A 112 12.12 16.22 -9.27
N SER A 113 13.43 16.20 -9.01
CA SER A 113 14.39 17.13 -9.62
C SER A 113 14.60 16.92 -11.12
N VAL A 114 14.27 15.75 -11.65
CA VAL A 114 14.53 15.33 -13.04
C VAL A 114 13.33 14.79 -13.79
N ASN A 115 12.19 14.73 -13.12
CA ASN A 115 10.90 14.34 -13.69
C ASN A 115 9.88 15.48 -13.51
N PRO A 116 8.72 15.44 -14.18
CA PRO A 116 7.65 16.40 -13.91
C PRO A 116 7.28 16.44 -12.42
N GLY A 117 6.99 17.64 -11.89
CA GLY A 117 6.73 17.82 -10.45
C GLY A 117 5.57 16.99 -9.88
N ASN A 118 4.65 16.51 -10.73
CA ASN A 118 3.56 15.63 -10.37
C ASN A 118 3.84 14.15 -10.66
N TYR A 119 5.08 13.76 -10.94
CA TYR A 119 5.44 12.39 -11.36
C TYR A 119 5.01 11.34 -10.35
N LEU A 120 5.36 11.52 -9.07
CA LEU A 120 5.02 10.59 -7.99
C LEU A 120 3.52 10.60 -7.69
N GLU A 121 2.88 11.76 -7.71
CA GLU A 121 1.44 11.88 -7.50
C GLU A 121 0.64 11.20 -8.61
N ARG A 122 1.03 11.36 -9.87
CA ARG A 122 0.39 10.67 -10.99
C ARG A 122 0.47 9.16 -10.86
N HIS A 123 1.62 8.64 -10.44
CA HIS A 123 1.79 7.21 -10.22
C HIS A 123 0.91 6.73 -9.05
N LEU A 124 0.87 7.47 -7.94
CA LEU A 124 -0.01 7.15 -6.81
C LEU A 124 -1.48 7.08 -7.25
N ARG A 125 -1.97 8.08 -7.99
CA ARG A 125 -3.35 8.10 -8.51
C ARG A 125 -3.64 6.91 -9.40
N TYR A 126 -2.71 6.56 -10.28
CA TYR A 126 -2.84 5.38 -11.14
C TYR A 126 -2.99 4.09 -10.32
N VAL A 127 -2.15 3.89 -9.30
CA VAL A 127 -2.21 2.69 -8.44
C VAL A 127 -3.51 2.66 -7.64
N ILE A 128 -3.96 3.80 -7.11
CA ILE A 128 -5.24 3.89 -6.40
C ILE A 128 -6.40 3.47 -7.31
N GLU A 129 -6.47 4.01 -8.53
CA GLU A 129 -7.51 3.69 -9.51
C GLU A 129 -7.52 2.19 -9.85
N GLU A 130 -6.35 1.59 -10.10
CA GLU A 130 -6.22 0.16 -10.34
C GLU A 130 -6.77 -0.68 -9.17
N ILE A 131 -6.47 -0.29 -7.94
CA ILE A 131 -6.96 -1.02 -6.77
C ILE A 131 -8.46 -0.82 -6.59
N GLU A 132 -8.94 0.42 -6.63
CA GLU A 132 -10.34 0.74 -6.36
C GLU A 132 -11.29 0.22 -7.43
N GLU A 133 -10.86 0.15 -8.70
CA GLU A 133 -11.75 -0.22 -9.81
C GLU A 133 -11.60 -1.65 -10.29
N ARG A 134 -10.40 -2.22 -10.20
CA ARG A 134 -10.07 -3.52 -10.82
C ARG A 134 -9.69 -4.61 -9.83
N SER A 135 -9.43 -4.27 -8.57
CA SER A 135 -9.03 -5.23 -7.55
C SER A 135 -10.19 -5.66 -6.65
N PRO A 136 -10.16 -6.89 -6.12
CA PRO A 136 -11.06 -7.31 -5.05
C PRO A 136 -10.66 -6.79 -3.67
N VAL A 137 -9.56 -6.05 -3.56
CA VAL A 137 -9.08 -5.46 -2.31
C VAL A 137 -9.84 -4.18 -2.02
N GLU A 138 -10.35 -4.04 -0.80
CA GLU A 138 -10.97 -2.81 -0.32
C GLU A 138 -9.90 -1.85 0.14
N LEU A 139 -9.84 -0.64 -0.45
CA LEU A 139 -8.84 0.37 -0.12
C LEU A 139 -9.46 1.47 0.73
N ILE A 140 -8.75 1.83 1.80
CA ILE A 140 -9.08 2.93 2.70
C ILE A 140 -7.84 3.77 2.94
N ALA A 141 -8.01 5.07 3.14
CA ALA A 141 -6.92 5.96 3.53
C ALA A 141 -7.25 6.76 4.78
N ILE A 142 -6.23 7.02 5.59
CA ILE A 142 -6.25 7.95 6.71
C ILE A 142 -5.13 8.95 6.48
N GLY A 143 -5.49 10.23 6.31
CA GLY A 143 -4.54 11.33 6.28
C GLY A 143 -4.35 11.93 7.67
N ILE A 144 -3.11 12.21 8.04
CA ILE A 144 -2.77 12.87 9.30
C ILE A 144 -2.24 14.26 8.96
N GLY A 145 -2.98 15.32 9.34
CA GLY A 145 -2.62 16.69 9.02
C GLY A 145 -2.58 17.04 7.51
N HIS A 146 -2.98 16.10 6.65
CA HIS A 146 -2.97 16.25 5.19
C HIS A 146 -4.25 15.65 4.59
N ASP A 147 -4.86 16.40 3.66
CA ASP A 147 -6.09 15.95 3.00
C ASP A 147 -5.79 14.88 1.93
N VAL A 148 -6.17 13.64 2.24
CA VAL A 148 -6.05 12.48 1.33
C VAL A 148 -7.36 12.18 0.60
N THR A 149 -8.47 12.86 0.92
CA THR A 149 -9.78 12.62 0.32
C THR A 149 -9.79 12.92 -1.19
N ARG A 150 -8.88 13.78 -1.64
CA ARG A 150 -8.67 14.09 -3.06
C ARG A 150 -8.06 12.93 -3.88
N PHE A 151 -7.53 11.91 -3.23
CA PHE A 151 -6.92 10.76 -3.88
C PHE A 151 -7.76 9.49 -3.78
N TYR A 152 -8.36 9.23 -2.61
CA TYR A 152 -9.01 7.97 -2.29
C TYR A 152 -10.52 8.15 -2.16
N LYS A 153 -11.30 7.20 -2.68
CA LYS A 153 -12.77 7.20 -2.57
C LYS A 153 -13.25 7.01 -1.13
N ARG A 154 -12.49 6.23 -0.34
CA ARG A 154 -12.75 5.99 1.07
C ARG A 154 -11.59 6.54 1.88
N ALA A 155 -11.74 7.73 2.38
CA ALA A 155 -10.71 8.41 3.14
C ALA A 155 -11.28 9.21 4.29
N VAL A 156 -10.47 9.35 5.33
CA VAL A 156 -10.70 10.29 6.42
C VAL A 156 -9.43 11.08 6.68
N THR A 157 -9.58 12.34 7.03
CA THR A 157 -8.47 13.19 7.44
C THR A 157 -8.63 13.48 8.93
N ILE A 158 -7.58 13.26 9.69
CA ILE A 158 -7.48 13.63 11.10
C ILE A 158 -6.43 14.73 11.26
N VAL A 159 -6.60 15.56 12.26
CA VAL A 159 -5.67 16.68 12.52
C VAL A 159 -4.50 16.21 13.36
N ASP A 160 -4.77 15.36 14.34
CA ASP A 160 -3.78 14.88 15.30
C ASP A 160 -3.60 13.36 15.19
N VAL A 161 -2.34 12.92 15.37
CA VAL A 161 -2.00 11.50 15.41
C VAL A 161 -2.67 10.77 16.59
N GLU A 162 -3.03 11.48 17.65
CA GLU A 162 -3.76 10.92 18.79
C GLU A 162 -5.16 10.42 18.40
N GLU A 163 -5.78 11.00 17.38
CA GLU A 163 -7.07 10.59 16.84
C GLU A 163 -6.98 9.30 16.00
N LEU A 164 -5.77 8.89 15.61
CA LEU A 164 -5.56 7.78 14.66
C LEU A 164 -6.24 6.49 15.12
N ALA A 165 -6.15 6.17 16.40
CA ALA A 165 -6.74 4.93 16.93
C ALA A 165 -8.27 4.93 16.83
N GLY A 166 -8.92 6.07 17.08
CA GLY A 166 -10.34 6.28 16.88
C GLY A 166 -10.73 6.17 15.42
N ALA A 167 -10.09 6.96 14.56
CA ALA A 167 -10.34 6.98 13.13
C ALA A 167 -10.18 5.59 12.48
N MET A 168 -9.14 4.84 12.85
CA MET A 168 -8.96 3.45 12.39
C MET A 168 -10.11 2.54 12.85
N THR A 169 -10.56 2.70 14.07
CA THR A 169 -11.64 1.87 14.63
C THR A 169 -12.96 2.18 13.92
N ASP A 170 -13.27 3.45 13.70
CA ASP A 170 -14.50 3.89 13.05
C ASP A 170 -14.54 3.47 11.57
N GLN A 171 -13.43 3.63 10.85
CA GLN A 171 -13.32 3.17 9.46
C GLN A 171 -13.48 1.66 9.33
N LEU A 172 -12.88 0.90 10.25
CA LEU A 172 -13.04 -0.55 10.26
C LEU A 172 -14.46 -0.96 10.65
N ALA A 173 -15.08 -0.29 11.62
CA ALA A 173 -16.47 -0.55 12.01
C ALA A 173 -17.42 -0.32 10.83
N ALA A 174 -17.31 0.83 10.16
CA ALA A 174 -18.11 1.15 8.98
C ALA A 174 -17.95 0.08 7.88
N LEU A 175 -16.73 -0.40 7.65
CA LEU A 175 -16.49 -1.46 6.67
C LEU A 175 -17.12 -2.79 7.05
N PHE A 176 -17.15 -3.16 8.33
CA PHE A 176 -17.74 -4.41 8.78
C PHE A 176 -19.27 -4.35 8.82
N GLU A 177 -19.86 -3.15 8.92
CA GLU A 177 -21.30 -2.92 8.81
C GLU A 177 -21.78 -2.92 7.36
N GLU A 178 -20.95 -2.49 6.42
CA GLU A 178 -21.25 -2.58 5.00
C GLU A 178 -21.18 -4.04 4.52
N GLN A 179 -22.22 -4.51 3.83
CA GLN A 179 -22.19 -5.81 3.17
C GLN A 179 -21.02 -5.86 2.15
N PRO A 180 -20.34 -7.00 1.97
CA PRO A 180 -19.26 -7.12 1.00
C PRO A 180 -19.73 -6.63 -0.37
N THR A 181 -19.01 -5.68 -0.92
CA THR A 181 -19.33 -5.04 -2.20
C THR A 181 -19.57 -6.11 -3.29
N GLN A 182 -20.56 -5.93 -4.14
CA GLN A 182 -20.90 -6.83 -5.28
C GLN A 182 -19.69 -7.20 -6.17
N LYS A 183 -18.59 -6.45 -6.09
CA LYS A 183 -17.31 -6.77 -6.75
C LYS A 183 -16.66 -8.06 -6.23
N ALA A 184 -16.69 -8.31 -4.92
CA ALA A 184 -16.13 -9.53 -4.33
C ALA A 184 -16.93 -10.77 -4.77
N ILE A 185 -18.25 -10.62 -4.93
CA ILE A 185 -19.15 -11.68 -5.40
C ILE A 185 -18.87 -12.00 -6.88
N ARG A 186 -18.61 -11.02 -7.75
CA ARG A 186 -18.30 -11.23 -9.16
C ARG A 186 -16.93 -11.86 -9.41
N ALA A 187 -15.92 -11.56 -8.60
CA ALA A 187 -14.59 -12.17 -8.72
C ALA A 187 -14.58 -13.65 -8.31
N GLY A 188 -15.45 -14.05 -7.35
CA GLY A 188 -15.61 -15.46 -6.94
C GLY A 188 -16.40 -16.34 -7.92
N ASN A 189 -17.13 -15.74 -8.85
CA ASN A 189 -18.07 -16.45 -9.72
C ASN A 189 -17.62 -16.50 -11.21
N LYS A 190 -16.32 -16.38 -11.50
CA LYS A 190 -15.81 -16.69 -12.84
C LYS A 190 -15.87 -18.20 -13.04
N PRO A 191 -16.68 -18.72 -13.99
CA PRO A 191 -16.70 -20.13 -14.29
C PRO A 191 -15.31 -20.57 -14.76
N ARG A 192 -14.80 -21.64 -14.15
CA ARG A 192 -13.57 -22.29 -14.63
C ARG A 192 -13.73 -22.63 -16.10
N PRO A 193 -12.76 -22.32 -16.97
CA PRO A 193 -12.83 -22.74 -18.36
C PRO A 193 -12.96 -24.26 -18.41
N ARG A 194 -14.00 -24.76 -19.06
CA ARG A 194 -14.17 -26.20 -19.35
C ARG A 194 -12.94 -26.69 -20.12
N ARG A 195 -12.22 -27.64 -19.53
CA ARG A 195 -11.25 -28.43 -20.31
C ARG A 195 -12.01 -29.11 -21.46
N VAL A 196 -11.73 -28.67 -22.64
CA VAL A 196 -12.11 -29.42 -23.84
C VAL A 196 -11.21 -30.66 -23.88
N SER A 197 -11.77 -31.80 -23.55
CA SER A 197 -11.13 -33.10 -23.80
C SER A 197 -11.10 -33.31 -25.28
N THR A 198 -9.94 -33.17 -25.90
CA THR A 198 -9.68 -33.74 -27.22
C THR A 198 -9.68 -35.26 -27.08
N LEU A 199 -10.85 -35.87 -27.27
CA LEU A 199 -10.96 -37.28 -27.56
C LEU A 199 -10.46 -37.46 -29.00
N GLY A 200 -9.54 -38.43 -29.15
CA GLY A 200 -8.89 -38.77 -30.38
C GLY A 200 -9.83 -39.24 -31.47
N LEU A 201 -9.31 -39.09 -32.65
CA LEU A 201 -9.69 -39.90 -33.80
C LEU A 201 -8.43 -40.55 -34.33
N SER A 202 -8.57 -41.84 -34.38
CA SER A 202 -7.74 -42.85 -35.03
C SER A 202 -7.14 -42.47 -36.36
#